data_3b1368952ad3a432269db9cbd7fe350c
#
_entry.id   3b1368952ad3a432269db9cbd7fe350c
#
_cell.length_a   1.000
_cell.length_b   1.000
_cell.length_c   1.000
_cell.angle_alpha   90.00
_cell.angle_beta   90.00
_cell.angle_gamma   90.00
#
_symmetry.space_group_name_H-M   'P 1'
#
loop_
_entity.id
_entity.type
_entity.pdbx_description
1 polymer ?
#
loop_
_entity_poly.entity_id
_entity_poly.type
_entity_poly.pdbx_seq_one_letter_code
_entity_poly.pdbx_strand_id
1 'polypeptide(L)'
;MAETTEILELDEEVVPSSYTTETESAPAGAGQSITAPGAGLGRRKEAVARVRLVPGSGQWTINGRTLEDYFPNKLHQQLVKSPFTLLDIDGRFDVIARINGGGISGQAGALRLGISRALNEIDRDANRPALKKAGFLTRDARAVERKKAGLKKARKASQFSKRRSSPLLQGGAPIGRLGPHLLYSECLILCLLSCNVACWSID
;
A
#
# COMPACT_ATOMS: atom_id res chain seq x y z
N MET A 1 -1.97 -48.43 89.77
CA MET A 1 -3.08 -48.25 88.80
C MET A 1 -2.91 -46.86 88.23
N ALA A 2 -2.32 -46.80 87.08
CA ALA A 2 -2.09 -45.55 86.32
C ALA A 2 -2.82 -45.64 84.99
N GLU A 3 -3.87 -44.80 84.84
CA GLU A 3 -4.59 -44.68 83.63
C GLU A 3 -3.87 -43.70 82.70
N THR A 4 -3.42 -44.19 81.57
CA THR A 4 -2.86 -43.41 80.46
C THR A 4 -4.03 -42.86 79.63
N THR A 5 -4.15 -41.55 79.65
CA THR A 5 -5.05 -40.80 78.72
C THR A 5 -4.33 -40.65 77.41
N GLU A 6 -4.82 -41.33 76.34
CA GLU A 6 -4.47 -41.10 74.94
C GLU A 6 -5.07 -39.81 74.50
N ILE A 7 -4.21 -38.88 74.09
CA ILE A 7 -4.60 -37.64 73.42
C ILE A 7 -4.67 -37.96 71.94
N LEU A 8 -5.88 -37.93 71.40
CA LEU A 8 -6.15 -37.97 69.94
C LEU A 8 -5.66 -36.66 69.33
N GLU A 9 -4.57 -36.72 68.64
CA GLU A 9 -4.14 -35.61 67.71
C GLU A 9 -5.09 -35.59 66.56
N LEU A 10 -5.88 -34.52 66.48
CA LEU A 10 -6.68 -34.19 65.31
C LEU A 10 -5.75 -33.60 64.24
N ASP A 11 -5.54 -34.34 63.17
CA ASP A 11 -4.90 -33.86 61.97
C ASP A 11 -5.71 -32.68 61.40
N GLU A 12 -5.20 -31.47 61.58
CA GLU A 12 -5.66 -30.28 60.86
C GLU A 12 -5.32 -30.42 59.40
N GLU A 13 -6.29 -30.80 58.58
CA GLU A 13 -6.19 -30.67 57.11
C GLU A 13 -5.97 -29.22 56.78
N VAL A 14 -4.73 -28.89 56.40
CA VAL A 14 -4.35 -27.61 55.82
C VAL A 14 -5.01 -27.48 54.43
N VAL A 15 -6.16 -26.80 54.38
CA VAL A 15 -6.82 -26.43 53.13
C VAL A 15 -5.92 -25.41 52.40
N PRO A 16 -5.36 -25.72 51.23
CA PRO A 16 -4.59 -24.73 50.48
C PRO A 16 -5.53 -23.64 49.96
N SER A 17 -5.40 -22.43 50.53
CA SER A 17 -6.23 -21.26 50.22
C SER A 17 -5.77 -20.45 49.00
N SER A 18 -4.95 -21.01 48.11
CA SER A 18 -4.53 -20.33 46.89
C SER A 18 -4.80 -21.21 45.69
N TYR A 19 -5.90 -20.92 45.00
CA TYR A 19 -6.12 -21.38 43.64
C TYR A 19 -5.21 -20.56 42.71
N THR A 20 -3.93 -20.89 42.66
CA THR A 20 -3.08 -20.52 41.56
C THR A 20 -3.49 -21.39 40.38
N THR A 21 -4.32 -20.84 39.50
CA THR A 21 -4.54 -21.40 38.16
C THR A 21 -3.21 -21.22 37.42
N GLU A 22 -2.26 -22.07 37.67
CA GLU A 22 -1.16 -22.27 36.75
C GLU A 22 -1.72 -22.95 35.51
N THR A 23 -2.26 -22.10 34.62
CA THR A 23 -2.42 -22.50 33.22
C THR A 23 -1.01 -22.76 32.74
N GLU A 24 -0.60 -24.03 32.76
CA GLU A 24 0.58 -24.46 31.99
C GLU A 24 0.37 -23.94 30.58
N SER A 25 1.03 -22.81 30.28
CA SER A 25 1.20 -22.37 28.90
C SER A 25 1.95 -23.50 28.23
N ALA A 26 1.22 -24.37 27.53
CA ALA A 26 1.81 -25.38 26.67
C ALA A 26 2.96 -24.71 25.93
N PRO A 27 4.19 -25.26 25.97
CA PRO A 27 5.29 -24.70 25.20
C PRO A 27 4.76 -24.52 23.81
N ALA A 28 4.84 -23.28 23.30
CA ALA A 28 4.52 -22.99 21.91
C ALA A 28 5.44 -23.91 21.11
N GLY A 29 4.92 -25.08 20.81
CA GLY A 29 5.58 -26.05 19.95
C GLY A 29 5.92 -25.25 18.71
N ALA A 30 7.19 -25.26 18.33
CA ALA A 30 7.63 -24.71 17.06
C ALA A 30 6.76 -25.39 16.00
N GLY A 31 5.61 -24.74 15.71
CA GLY A 31 4.57 -25.30 14.88
C GLY A 31 5.18 -25.58 13.54
N GLN A 32 5.20 -26.85 13.17
CA GLN A 32 5.54 -27.22 11.80
C GLN A 32 4.68 -26.36 10.92
N SER A 33 5.30 -25.47 10.14
CA SER A 33 4.60 -24.51 9.31
C SER A 33 3.64 -25.28 8.40
N ILE A 34 2.34 -25.15 8.69
CA ILE A 34 1.28 -25.84 7.97
C ILE A 34 1.34 -25.37 6.53
N THR A 35 1.69 -26.29 5.62
CA THR A 35 1.75 -26.01 4.18
C THR A 35 0.43 -26.41 3.56
N ALA A 36 -0.65 -25.72 3.93
CA ALA A 36 -1.98 -25.93 3.38
C ALA A 36 -2.26 -24.90 2.27
N PRO A 37 -3.14 -25.21 1.28
CA PRO A 37 -3.58 -24.22 0.32
C PRO A 37 -4.47 -23.17 1.02
N GLY A 38 -4.27 -21.88 0.68
CA GLY A 38 -5.03 -20.78 1.25
C GLY A 38 -5.54 -19.83 0.17
N ALA A 39 -6.63 -19.12 0.46
CA ALA A 39 -7.18 -18.12 -0.44
C ALA A 39 -7.36 -16.78 0.27
N GLY A 40 -7.14 -15.67 -0.43
CA GLY A 40 -7.26 -14.34 0.15
C GLY A 40 -7.76 -13.31 -0.84
N LEU A 41 -8.56 -12.37 -0.35
CA LEU A 41 -9.04 -11.22 -1.11
C LEU A 41 -8.38 -9.95 -0.60
N GLY A 42 -7.67 -9.26 -1.49
CA GLY A 42 -7.10 -7.94 -1.20
C GLY A 42 -7.77 -6.83 -2.00
N ARG A 43 -7.91 -5.66 -1.40
CA ARG A 43 -8.47 -4.47 -2.05
C ARG A 43 -7.66 -3.23 -1.71
N ARG A 44 -7.38 -2.40 -2.71
CA ARG A 44 -6.78 -1.08 -2.51
C ARG A 44 -7.26 -0.12 -3.58
N LYS A 45 -7.82 1.03 -3.19
CA LYS A 45 -8.52 1.95 -4.10
C LYS A 45 -9.59 1.17 -4.86
N GLU A 46 -9.53 1.14 -6.19
CA GLU A 46 -10.43 0.38 -7.08
C GLU A 46 -9.88 -1.00 -7.46
N ALA A 47 -8.62 -1.29 -7.10
CA ALA A 47 -8.00 -2.57 -7.39
C ALA A 47 -8.51 -3.68 -6.46
N VAL A 48 -8.86 -4.81 -7.05
CA VAL A 48 -9.29 -6.04 -6.37
C VAL A 48 -8.37 -7.18 -6.79
N ALA A 49 -7.72 -7.84 -5.84
CA ALA A 49 -6.87 -8.99 -6.06
C ALA A 49 -7.46 -10.22 -5.37
N ARG A 50 -7.68 -11.28 -6.13
CA ARG A 50 -8.02 -12.62 -5.63
C ARG A 50 -6.78 -13.47 -5.69
N VAL A 51 -6.31 -13.94 -4.55
CA VAL A 51 -5.07 -14.68 -4.40
C VAL A 51 -5.38 -16.08 -3.94
N ARG A 52 -4.70 -17.05 -4.53
CA ARG A 52 -4.64 -18.43 -4.07
C ARG A 52 -3.19 -18.78 -3.84
N LEU A 53 -2.89 -19.31 -2.67
CA LEU A 53 -1.59 -19.87 -2.32
C LEU A 53 -1.71 -21.39 -2.40
N VAL A 54 -0.80 -21.99 -3.13
CA VAL A 54 -0.71 -23.45 -3.26
C VAL A 54 0.70 -23.85 -2.82
N PRO A 55 0.87 -24.92 -2.07
CA PRO A 55 2.21 -25.45 -1.76
C PRO A 55 2.97 -25.72 -3.06
N GLY A 56 4.20 -25.20 -3.18
CA GLY A 56 4.94 -25.29 -4.43
C GLY A 56 6.39 -24.82 -4.34
N SER A 57 6.92 -24.37 -5.44
CA SER A 57 8.32 -23.99 -5.62
C SER A 57 8.58 -22.47 -5.59
N GLY A 58 7.55 -21.67 -5.28
CA GLY A 58 7.66 -20.20 -5.23
C GLY A 58 7.40 -19.52 -6.57
N GLN A 59 6.63 -20.13 -7.45
CA GLN A 59 6.27 -19.53 -8.73
C GLN A 59 5.15 -18.49 -8.57
N TRP A 60 5.24 -17.43 -9.35
CA TRP A 60 4.27 -16.33 -9.35
C TRP A 60 3.54 -16.25 -10.66
N THR A 61 2.23 -16.46 -10.62
CA THR A 61 1.35 -16.33 -11.79
C THR A 61 0.29 -15.26 -11.53
N ILE A 62 0.41 -14.11 -12.19
CA ILE A 62 -0.51 -12.99 -12.05
C ILE A 62 -1.21 -12.75 -13.39
N ASN A 63 -2.50 -13.02 -13.45
CA ASN A 63 -3.28 -12.94 -14.70
C ASN A 63 -2.62 -13.70 -15.87
N GLY A 64 -1.96 -14.84 -15.61
CA GLY A 64 -1.26 -15.63 -16.61
C GLY A 64 0.14 -15.11 -17.02
N ARG A 65 0.67 -14.11 -16.31
CA ARG A 65 2.02 -13.54 -16.54
C ARG A 65 2.89 -13.77 -15.31
N THR A 66 4.21 -13.66 -15.48
CA THR A 66 5.15 -13.71 -14.36
C THR A 66 5.08 -12.44 -13.52
N LEU A 67 5.62 -12.46 -12.31
CA LEU A 67 5.66 -11.28 -11.43
C LEU A 67 6.46 -10.14 -12.07
N GLU A 68 7.54 -10.45 -12.77
CA GLU A 68 8.45 -9.48 -13.38
C GLU A 68 7.81 -8.80 -14.59
N ASP A 69 7.11 -9.55 -15.42
CA ASP A 69 6.37 -9.01 -16.57
C ASP A 69 5.20 -8.14 -16.15
N TYR A 70 4.52 -8.52 -15.07
CA TYR A 70 3.35 -7.77 -14.59
C TYR A 70 3.73 -6.51 -13.81
N PHE A 71 4.77 -6.60 -12.98
CA PHE A 71 5.32 -5.48 -12.21
C PHE A 71 6.78 -5.22 -12.58
N PRO A 72 7.06 -4.43 -13.62
CA PRO A 72 8.45 -4.14 -14.03
C PRO A 72 9.21 -3.33 -12.99
N ASN A 73 8.50 -2.59 -12.11
CA ASN A 73 9.14 -1.82 -11.05
C ASN A 73 9.50 -2.71 -9.84
N LYS A 74 10.79 -2.77 -9.52
CA LYS A 74 11.34 -3.53 -8.38
C LYS A 74 10.70 -3.17 -7.03
N LEU A 75 10.31 -1.89 -6.82
CA LEU A 75 9.62 -1.47 -5.59
C LEU A 75 8.26 -2.16 -5.42
N HIS A 76 7.53 -2.37 -6.52
CA HIS A 76 6.26 -3.08 -6.47
C HIS A 76 6.47 -4.58 -6.22
N GLN A 77 7.51 -5.17 -6.79
CA GLN A 77 7.89 -6.56 -6.52
C GLN A 77 8.25 -6.77 -5.05
N GLN A 78 9.08 -5.90 -4.47
CA GLN A 78 9.43 -5.94 -3.05
C GLN A 78 8.19 -5.79 -2.15
N LEU A 79 7.30 -4.84 -2.49
CA LEU A 79 6.05 -4.62 -1.75
C LEU A 79 5.17 -5.86 -1.75
N VAL A 80 5.13 -6.60 -2.84
CA VAL A 80 4.33 -7.82 -2.99
C VAL A 80 4.97 -9.00 -2.26
N LYS A 81 6.30 -9.12 -2.29
CA LYS A 81 7.07 -10.17 -1.60
C LYS A 81 7.15 -9.94 -0.08
N SER A 82 6.96 -8.70 0.42
CA SER A 82 7.15 -8.35 1.83
C SER A 82 6.44 -9.25 2.86
N PRO A 83 5.24 -9.83 2.65
CA PRO A 83 4.64 -10.74 3.61
C PRO A 83 5.39 -12.07 3.76
N PHE A 84 5.97 -12.57 2.67
CA PHE A 84 6.75 -13.81 2.68
C PHE A 84 8.10 -13.61 3.38
N THR A 85 8.78 -12.51 3.03
CA THR A 85 10.05 -12.13 3.68
C THR A 85 9.89 -11.87 5.18
N LEU A 86 8.74 -11.32 5.62
CA LEU A 86 8.47 -11.10 7.05
C LEU A 86 8.33 -12.41 7.84
N LEU A 87 7.83 -13.45 7.20
CA LEU A 87 7.55 -14.75 7.83
C LEU A 87 8.62 -15.80 7.52
N ASP A 88 9.67 -15.42 6.76
CA ASP A 88 10.74 -16.31 6.29
C ASP A 88 10.23 -17.58 5.57
N ILE A 89 9.16 -17.42 4.74
CA ILE A 89 8.49 -18.50 4.01
C ILE A 89 8.74 -18.38 2.50
N ASP A 90 9.78 -17.68 2.10
CA ASP A 90 10.09 -17.51 0.66
C ASP A 90 10.29 -18.87 -0.03
N GLY A 91 9.64 -19.06 -1.18
CA GLY A 91 9.78 -20.26 -1.99
C GLY A 91 8.94 -21.48 -1.57
N ARG A 92 8.11 -21.41 -0.51
CA ARG A 92 7.27 -22.55 -0.08
C ARG A 92 5.91 -22.59 -0.76
N PHE A 93 5.47 -21.48 -1.31
CA PHE A 93 4.13 -21.35 -1.91
C PHE A 93 4.20 -20.81 -3.33
N ASP A 94 3.42 -21.39 -4.21
CA ASP A 94 3.10 -20.83 -5.52
C ASP A 94 1.93 -19.86 -5.39
N VAL A 95 2.06 -18.68 -5.99
CA VAL A 95 1.07 -17.60 -5.90
C VAL A 95 0.31 -17.48 -7.21
N ILE A 96 -0.96 -17.83 -7.18
CA ILE A 96 -1.88 -17.65 -8.31
C ILE A 96 -2.79 -16.48 -8.00
N ALA A 97 -2.66 -15.38 -8.74
CA ALA A 97 -3.43 -14.18 -8.50
C ALA A 97 -4.21 -13.71 -9.73
N ARG A 98 -5.46 -13.31 -9.50
CA ARG A 98 -6.29 -12.62 -10.48
C ARG A 98 -6.56 -11.21 -9.96
N ILE A 99 -6.13 -10.21 -10.73
CA ILE A 99 -6.22 -8.80 -10.37
C ILE A 99 -7.05 -8.05 -11.39
N ASN A 100 -8.01 -7.27 -10.92
CA ASN A 100 -8.89 -6.45 -11.74
C ASN A 100 -8.95 -5.01 -11.19
N GLY A 101 -9.09 -4.06 -12.11
CA GLY A 101 -9.30 -2.64 -11.78
C GLY A 101 -8.08 -1.90 -11.25
N GLY A 102 -8.22 -0.60 -11.12
CA GLY A 102 -7.20 0.29 -10.57
C GLY A 102 -5.92 0.40 -11.39
N GLY A 103 -4.92 1.07 -10.83
CA GLY A 103 -3.58 1.21 -11.43
C GLY A 103 -2.55 0.29 -10.78
N ILE A 104 -1.37 0.15 -11.41
CA ILE A 104 -0.29 -0.78 -11.02
C ILE A 104 0.07 -0.67 -9.52
N SER A 105 0.23 0.54 -9.00
CA SER A 105 0.53 0.77 -7.57
C SER A 105 -0.62 0.33 -6.64
N GLY A 106 -1.88 0.51 -7.08
CA GLY A 106 -3.05 0.03 -6.35
C GLY A 106 -3.12 -1.48 -6.33
N GLN A 107 -2.85 -2.10 -7.48
CA GLN A 107 -2.83 -3.54 -7.67
C GLN A 107 -1.76 -4.23 -6.82
N ALA A 108 -0.54 -3.67 -6.76
CA ALA A 108 0.52 -4.19 -5.90
C ALA A 108 0.12 -4.17 -4.41
N GLY A 109 -0.50 -3.06 -3.95
CA GLY A 109 -0.99 -2.98 -2.57
C GLY A 109 -2.18 -3.91 -2.28
N ALA A 110 -3.09 -4.11 -3.26
CA ALA A 110 -4.18 -5.07 -3.15
C ALA A 110 -3.64 -6.50 -3.08
N LEU A 111 -2.65 -6.83 -3.91
CA LEU A 111 -2.01 -8.14 -3.93
C LEU A 111 -1.32 -8.45 -2.59
N ARG A 112 -0.57 -7.50 -2.03
CA ARG A 112 0.04 -7.64 -0.70
C ARG A 112 -1.00 -8.00 0.37
N LEU A 113 -2.10 -7.25 0.43
CA LEU A 113 -3.16 -7.52 1.40
C LEU A 113 -3.82 -8.89 1.16
N GLY A 114 -4.02 -9.29 -0.10
CA GLY A 114 -4.57 -10.60 -0.46
C GLY A 114 -3.69 -11.75 0.01
N ILE A 115 -2.39 -11.65 -0.22
CA ILE A 115 -1.39 -12.63 0.24
C ILE A 115 -1.39 -12.73 1.78
N SER A 116 -1.34 -11.59 2.47
CA SER A 116 -1.33 -11.58 3.93
C SER A 116 -2.58 -12.21 4.54
N ARG A 117 -3.73 -12.05 3.90
CA ARG A 117 -4.97 -12.71 4.32
C ARG A 117 -4.97 -14.20 4.04
N ALA A 118 -4.43 -14.61 2.89
CA ALA A 118 -4.30 -16.04 2.58
C ALA A 118 -3.34 -16.74 3.54
N LEU A 119 -2.21 -16.13 3.87
CA LEU A 119 -1.28 -16.65 4.90
C LEU A 119 -1.91 -16.73 6.30
N ASN A 120 -2.75 -15.77 6.65
CA ASN A 120 -3.49 -15.80 7.91
C ASN A 120 -4.60 -16.88 7.94
N GLU A 121 -5.11 -17.30 6.78
CA GLU A 121 -6.08 -18.39 6.68
C GLU A 121 -5.41 -19.75 6.83
N ILE A 122 -4.20 -19.91 6.26
CA ILE A 122 -3.41 -21.13 6.36
C ILE A 122 -3.00 -21.42 7.81
N ASP A 123 -2.39 -20.45 8.47
CA ASP A 123 -1.98 -20.53 9.87
C ASP A 123 -2.26 -19.20 10.56
N ARG A 124 -3.27 -19.22 11.40
CA ARG A 124 -3.71 -18.01 12.09
C ARG A 124 -2.83 -17.70 13.29
N ASP A 125 -2.43 -18.70 14.03
CA ASP A 125 -1.77 -18.48 15.32
C ASP A 125 -0.31 -18.07 15.15
N ALA A 126 0.42 -18.67 14.20
CA ALA A 126 1.80 -18.32 13.91
C ALA A 126 1.93 -17.02 13.10
N ASN A 127 1.13 -16.87 12.02
CA ASN A 127 1.33 -15.78 11.06
C ASN A 127 0.67 -14.47 11.48
N ARG A 128 -0.48 -14.51 12.18
CA ARG A 128 -1.26 -13.33 12.52
C ARG A 128 -0.53 -12.30 13.37
N PRO A 129 0.23 -12.65 14.43
CA PRO A 129 0.91 -11.68 15.26
C PRO A 129 1.91 -10.83 14.47
N ALA A 130 2.74 -11.47 13.64
CA ALA A 130 3.75 -10.83 12.81
C ALA A 130 3.10 -9.92 11.73
N LEU A 131 2.12 -10.45 10.99
CA LEU A 131 1.41 -9.71 9.94
C LEU A 131 0.60 -8.52 10.50
N LYS A 132 0.00 -8.65 11.69
CA LYS A 132 -0.73 -7.57 12.36
C LYS A 132 0.23 -6.48 12.82
N LYS A 133 1.36 -6.83 13.42
CA LYS A 133 2.40 -5.88 13.85
C LYS A 133 2.96 -5.08 12.68
N ALA A 134 3.18 -5.71 11.53
CA ALA A 134 3.62 -5.06 10.30
C ALA A 134 2.50 -4.26 9.59
N GLY A 135 1.24 -4.35 10.02
CA GLY A 135 0.10 -3.64 9.43
C GLY A 135 -0.38 -4.19 8.08
N PHE A 136 0.01 -5.41 7.70
CA PHE A 136 -0.32 -5.98 6.38
C PHE A 136 -1.75 -6.51 6.27
N LEU A 137 -2.43 -6.72 7.40
CA LEU A 137 -3.82 -7.17 7.43
C LEU A 137 -4.83 -6.01 7.32
N THR A 138 -4.37 -4.77 7.48
CA THR A 138 -5.23 -3.58 7.43
C THR A 138 -5.35 -3.06 5.99
N ARG A 139 -6.59 -2.79 5.57
CA ARG A 139 -6.86 -2.17 4.27
C ARG A 139 -6.43 -0.70 4.29
N ASP A 140 -5.73 -0.24 3.24
CA ASP A 140 -5.46 1.19 3.00
C ASP A 140 -6.75 1.88 2.56
N ALA A 141 -7.27 2.76 3.42
CA ALA A 141 -8.52 3.47 3.20
C ALA A 141 -8.39 4.67 2.23
N ARG A 142 -7.17 5.04 1.82
CA ARG A 142 -6.93 6.20 0.95
C ARG A 142 -7.57 5.99 -0.42
N ALA A 143 -8.60 6.77 -0.73
CA ALA A 143 -9.25 6.82 -2.03
C ALA A 143 -9.20 8.24 -2.61
N VAL A 144 -9.40 8.37 -3.91
CA VAL A 144 -9.48 9.67 -4.56
C VAL A 144 -10.84 10.30 -4.22
N GLU A 145 -10.83 11.51 -3.65
CA GLU A 145 -12.04 12.25 -3.34
C GLU A 145 -12.71 12.76 -4.62
N ARG A 146 -14.03 12.71 -4.67
CA ARG A 146 -14.82 13.23 -5.77
C ARG A 146 -14.65 14.74 -5.91
N LYS A 147 -14.52 15.24 -7.13
CA LYS A 147 -14.58 16.70 -7.42
C LYS A 147 -15.89 17.28 -6.90
N LYS A 148 -15.82 18.40 -6.19
CA LYS A 148 -16.99 19.12 -5.67
C LYS A 148 -17.37 20.25 -6.60
N ALA A 149 -18.65 20.58 -6.66
CA ALA A 149 -19.14 21.75 -7.40
C ALA A 149 -18.51 23.04 -6.85
N GLY A 150 -18.23 24.01 -7.71
CA GLY A 150 -17.59 25.28 -7.33
C GLY A 150 -16.09 25.21 -7.03
N LEU A 151 -15.49 24.02 -6.90
CA LEU A 151 -14.06 23.86 -6.68
C LEU A 151 -13.35 23.37 -7.96
N LYS A 152 -12.08 23.71 -8.13
CA LYS A 152 -11.24 23.22 -9.24
C LYS A 152 -10.89 21.72 -9.10
N LYS A 153 -10.72 21.25 -7.87
CA LYS A 153 -10.52 19.83 -7.49
C LYS A 153 -11.39 19.50 -6.28
N ALA A 154 -11.17 18.36 -5.63
CA ALA A 154 -11.93 17.97 -4.44
C ALA A 154 -11.83 18.99 -3.30
N ARG A 155 -10.65 19.61 -3.10
CA ARG A 155 -10.39 20.60 -2.03
C ARG A 155 -9.79 21.91 -2.54
N LYS A 156 -9.38 22.00 -3.80
CA LYS A 156 -8.76 23.20 -4.35
C LYS A 156 -9.85 24.18 -4.80
N ALA A 157 -10.03 25.27 -4.04
CA ALA A 157 -10.87 26.37 -4.43
C ALA A 157 -10.26 27.20 -5.58
N SER A 158 -11.11 27.92 -6.31
CA SER A 158 -10.65 28.99 -7.21
C SER A 158 -10.04 30.11 -6.39
N GLN A 159 -9.01 30.75 -6.94
CA GLN A 159 -8.43 31.90 -6.28
C GLN A 159 -9.46 33.04 -6.23
N PHE A 160 -9.63 33.63 -5.05
CA PHE A 160 -10.45 34.81 -4.90
C PHE A 160 -9.75 35.96 -5.63
N SER A 161 -10.33 36.46 -6.71
CA SER A 161 -9.84 37.67 -7.33
C SER A 161 -10.46 38.86 -6.58
N LYS A 162 -9.65 39.64 -5.87
CA LYS A 162 -10.06 40.97 -5.44
C LYS A 162 -10.50 41.73 -6.68
N ARG A 163 -11.66 42.42 -6.64
CA ARG A 163 -12.00 43.39 -7.65
C ARG A 163 -10.79 44.32 -7.82
N ARG A 164 -10.13 44.24 -8.95
CA ARG A 164 -9.21 45.24 -9.39
C ARG A 164 -10.07 46.50 -9.43
N SER A 165 -9.91 47.37 -8.43
CA SER A 165 -10.37 48.78 -8.63
C SER A 165 -9.75 49.20 -9.93
N SER A 166 -10.61 49.33 -10.99
CA SER A 166 -10.16 49.93 -12.22
C SER A 166 -9.44 51.23 -11.83
N PRO A 167 -8.19 51.45 -12.28
CA PRO A 167 -7.55 52.70 -12.06
C PRO A 167 -8.46 53.76 -12.73
N LEU A 168 -9.20 54.47 -11.91
CA LEU A 168 -9.88 55.69 -12.32
C LEU A 168 -8.86 56.49 -13.11
N LEU A 169 -9.19 56.80 -14.34
CA LEU A 169 -8.55 57.78 -15.23
C LEU A 169 -7.97 58.94 -14.41
N GLN A 170 -6.75 58.84 -13.96
CA GLN A 170 -5.99 59.98 -13.48
C GLN A 170 -5.24 60.53 -14.71
N GLY A 171 -5.72 61.66 -15.12
CA GLY A 171 -4.99 62.76 -15.70
C GLY A 171 -4.09 62.47 -16.89
N GLY A 172 -4.47 63.05 -18.01
CA GLY A 172 -3.71 63.08 -19.26
C GLY A 172 -2.20 63.26 -19.07
N ALA A 173 -1.48 62.30 -19.63
CA ALA A 173 -0.12 62.53 -20.06
C ALA A 173 -0.10 62.92 -21.53
N PRO A 174 0.70 63.91 -21.91
CA PRO A 174 0.69 64.47 -23.28
C PRO A 174 1.16 63.41 -24.28
N ILE A 175 0.44 63.34 -25.39
CA ILE A 175 0.78 62.53 -26.54
C ILE A 175 2.10 63.07 -27.11
N GLY A 176 3.21 62.48 -26.68
CA GLY A 176 4.48 62.64 -27.38
C GLY A 176 4.43 61.93 -28.73
N ARG A 177 4.49 62.75 -29.75
CA ARG A 177 4.56 62.35 -31.16
C ARG A 177 5.85 61.52 -31.38
N LEU A 178 5.78 60.20 -31.42
CA LEU A 178 6.88 59.33 -31.85
C LEU A 178 6.80 59.17 -33.35
N GLY A 179 7.82 59.65 -34.01
CA GLY A 179 7.98 59.58 -35.46
C GLY A 179 8.10 58.16 -36.00
N PRO A 180 7.78 57.93 -37.26
CA PRO A 180 7.80 56.64 -37.92
C PRO A 180 9.19 56.34 -38.46
N HIS A 181 10.11 55.91 -37.64
CA HIS A 181 11.38 55.31 -38.12
C HIS A 181 11.88 54.34 -37.04
N LEU A 182 11.76 53.06 -37.34
CA LEU A 182 12.58 51.93 -36.86
C LEU A 182 11.75 50.65 -36.68
N LEU A 183 11.09 50.15 -37.75
CA LEU A 183 10.52 48.82 -37.77
C LEU A 183 10.82 48.12 -39.11
N TYR A 184 12.07 48.03 -39.49
CA TYR A 184 12.43 47.26 -40.69
C TYR A 184 13.73 46.46 -40.60
N SER A 185 14.25 46.22 -39.40
CA SER A 185 15.55 45.53 -39.28
C SER A 185 15.52 44.19 -38.55
N GLU A 186 14.45 43.80 -37.90
CA GLU A 186 14.47 42.52 -37.13
C GLU A 186 13.66 41.39 -37.75
N CYS A 187 12.91 41.62 -38.84
CA CYS A 187 12.12 40.55 -39.45
C CYS A 187 12.91 39.68 -40.48
N LEU A 188 14.11 40.06 -40.83
CA LEU A 188 14.95 39.38 -41.85
C LEU A 188 15.91 38.36 -41.27
N ILE A 189 16.16 38.38 -39.97
CA ILE A 189 17.10 37.42 -39.31
C ILE A 189 16.36 36.13 -38.85
N LEU A 190 15.06 36.20 -38.58
CA LEU A 190 14.26 35.02 -38.16
C LEU A 190 13.80 34.13 -39.31
N CYS A 191 13.84 34.62 -40.56
CA CYS A 191 13.42 33.84 -41.72
C CYS A 191 14.53 32.96 -42.32
N LEU A 192 15.78 33.19 -41.97
CA LEU A 192 16.95 32.42 -42.49
C LEU A 192 17.37 31.24 -41.61
N LEU A 193 16.81 31.10 -40.42
CA LEU A 193 17.11 29.97 -39.51
C LEU A 193 16.08 28.85 -39.56
N SER A 194 14.97 29.03 -40.31
CA SER A 194 13.92 27.99 -40.42
C SER A 194 13.99 27.13 -41.68
N CYS A 195 15.00 27.31 -42.55
CA CYS A 195 15.03 26.61 -43.85
C CYS A 195 16.16 25.58 -43.99
N ASN A 196 16.75 25.10 -42.87
CA ASN A 196 17.88 24.19 -42.96
C ASN A 196 17.73 22.84 -42.21
N VAL A 197 16.50 22.35 -42.05
CA VAL A 197 16.26 21.00 -41.49
C VAL A 197 15.24 20.23 -42.30
N ALA A 198 15.41 20.18 -43.60
CA ALA A 198 14.60 19.28 -44.43
C ALA A 198 15.33 18.86 -45.67
N CYS A 199 16.49 18.24 -45.52
CA CYS A 199 17.09 17.51 -46.64
C CYS A 199 18.18 16.54 -46.13
N TRP A 200 17.74 15.46 -45.47
CA TRP A 200 18.57 14.24 -45.42
C TRP A 200 17.70 13.06 -44.91
N SER A 201 17.11 12.40 -45.88
CA SER A 201 16.72 10.97 -45.77
C SER A 201 16.23 10.52 -47.14
N ILE A 202 17.11 10.06 -47.98
CA ILE A 202 16.92 9.03 -49.02
C ILE A 202 18.32 8.56 -49.37
N ASP A 203 18.67 7.40 -48.82
CA ASP A 203 19.32 6.23 -49.42
C ASP A 203 19.47 5.16 -48.33
#